data_bfccad58d4c3d82319fdb986051346e3
#
_entry.id   bfccad58d4c3d82319fdb986051346e3
#
_cell.length_a   1.000
_cell.length_b   1.000
_cell.length_c   1.000
_cell.angle_alpha   90.00
_cell.angle_beta   90.00
_cell.angle_gamma   90.00
#
_symmetry.space_group_name_H-M   'P 1'
#
loop_
_entity.id
_entity.type
_entity.pdbx_description
1 polymer ?
#
loop_
_entity_poly.entity_id
_entity_poly.type
_entity_poly.pdbx_seq_one_letter_code
_entity_poly.pdbx_strand_id
1 'polypeptide(L)'
;MSNDKRRSLTIYNHITYFLYVISYFTAGLLWIVPIVMNYAKRHDADGTWLSTHFDWQIKTFWYSIVWFIIGIVITAFALGGFGVSMLADSGNIAIGSTLLAGFGLLIVTFTFIWHLYRIIRGWIALTDGRPVP
;
A
#
# COMPACT_ATOMS: atom_id res chain seq x y z
N MET A 1 -28.58 1.70 -11.13
CA MET A 1 -28.30 1.26 -9.74
C MET A 1 -29.33 1.85 -8.79
N SER A 2 -29.91 1.04 -7.92
CA SER A 2 -30.85 1.54 -6.91
C SER A 2 -30.13 2.38 -5.86
N ASN A 3 -30.89 3.27 -5.18
CA ASN A 3 -30.35 4.08 -4.11
C ASN A 3 -29.80 3.24 -2.96
N ASP A 4 -30.49 2.12 -2.63
CA ASP A 4 -30.06 1.22 -1.57
C ASP A 4 -28.73 0.54 -1.91
N LYS A 5 -28.56 0.09 -3.16
CA LYS A 5 -27.32 -0.52 -3.61
C LYS A 5 -26.16 0.49 -3.59
N ARG A 6 -26.42 1.73 -4.04
CA ARG A 6 -25.40 2.80 -4.01
C ARG A 6 -24.97 3.09 -2.59
N ARG A 7 -25.93 3.21 -1.66
CA ARG A 7 -25.64 3.46 -0.25
C ARG A 7 -24.81 2.33 0.36
N SER A 8 -25.20 1.09 0.06
CA SER A 8 -24.46 -0.09 0.53
C SER A 8 -23.02 -0.11 0.04
N LEU A 9 -22.78 0.14 -1.24
CA LEU A 9 -21.44 0.19 -1.81
C LEU A 9 -20.61 1.37 -1.28
N THR A 10 -21.25 2.49 -1.00
CA THR A 10 -20.57 3.64 -0.39
C THR A 10 -20.08 3.29 1.01
N ILE A 11 -20.94 2.71 1.85
CA ILE A 11 -20.58 2.25 3.19
C ILE A 11 -19.47 1.20 3.11
N TYR A 12 -19.56 0.27 2.18
CA TYR A 12 -18.57 -0.78 1.98
C TYR A 12 -17.19 -0.18 1.67
N ASN A 13 -17.12 0.84 0.83
CA ASN A 13 -15.87 1.54 0.54
C ASN A 13 -15.33 2.32 1.74
N HIS A 14 -16.19 2.93 2.56
CA HIS A 14 -15.75 3.55 3.81
C HIS A 14 -15.08 2.53 4.73
N ILE A 15 -15.66 1.34 4.85
CA ILE A 15 -15.10 0.26 5.66
C ILE A 15 -13.75 -0.18 5.12
N THR A 16 -13.60 -0.35 3.81
CA THR A 16 -12.31 -0.76 3.22
C THR A 16 -11.23 0.30 3.42
N TYR A 17 -11.54 1.57 3.21
CA TYR A 17 -10.57 2.64 3.48
C TYR A 17 -10.15 2.67 4.95
N PHE A 18 -11.11 2.53 5.86
CA PHE A 18 -10.83 2.45 7.29
C PHE A 18 -9.91 1.28 7.63
N LEU A 19 -10.14 0.10 7.06
CA LEU A 19 -9.30 -1.07 7.28
C LEU A 19 -7.88 -0.87 6.74
N TYR A 20 -7.71 -0.19 5.60
CA TYR A 20 -6.38 0.15 5.11
C TYR A 20 -5.64 1.09 6.06
N VAL A 21 -6.32 2.07 6.63
CA VAL A 21 -5.71 2.96 7.63
C VAL A 21 -5.33 2.19 8.89
N ILE A 22 -6.23 1.36 9.41
CA ILE A 22 -5.97 0.54 10.60
C ILE A 22 -4.84 -0.46 10.37
N SER A 23 -4.60 -0.89 9.13
CA SER A 23 -3.51 -1.82 8.81
C SER A 23 -2.15 -1.30 9.24
N TYR A 24 -1.96 0.02 9.31
CA TYR A 24 -0.72 0.62 9.79
C TYR A 24 -0.42 0.28 11.25
N PHE A 25 -1.45 0.00 12.05
CA PHE A 25 -1.32 -0.37 13.46
C PHE A 25 -1.12 -1.86 13.68
N THR A 26 -1.23 -2.67 12.63
CA THR A 26 -1.14 -4.13 12.69
C THR A 26 0.00 -4.68 11.82
N ALA A 27 1.01 -3.85 11.50
CA ALA A 27 2.13 -4.21 10.63
C ALA A 27 1.70 -4.75 9.26
N GLY A 28 0.56 -4.27 8.75
CA GLY A 28 0.06 -4.63 7.43
C GLY A 28 -0.71 -5.94 7.37
N LEU A 29 -0.90 -6.65 8.48
CA LEU A 29 -1.65 -7.91 8.48
C LEU A 29 -3.09 -7.75 8.00
N LEU A 30 -3.70 -6.59 8.27
CA LEU A 30 -5.07 -6.30 7.84
C LEU A 30 -5.18 -5.82 6.38
N TRP A 31 -4.07 -5.70 5.65
CA TRP A 31 -4.15 -5.36 4.22
C TRP A 31 -4.89 -6.42 3.41
N ILE A 32 -4.78 -7.68 3.81
CA ILE A 32 -5.41 -8.80 3.12
C ILE A 32 -6.93 -8.68 3.17
N VAL A 33 -7.50 -8.25 4.30
CA VAL A 33 -8.95 -8.13 4.45
C VAL A 33 -9.54 -7.12 3.46
N PRO A 34 -9.08 -5.85 3.41
CA PRO A 34 -9.68 -4.89 2.48
C PRO A 34 -9.42 -5.24 1.01
N ILE A 35 -8.29 -5.85 0.63
CA ILE A 35 -8.08 -6.23 -0.76
C ILE A 35 -9.02 -7.35 -1.19
N VAL A 36 -9.30 -8.31 -0.33
CA VAL A 36 -10.30 -9.35 -0.61
C VAL A 36 -11.68 -8.71 -0.76
N MET A 37 -12.03 -7.78 0.13
CA MET A 37 -13.29 -7.04 0.05
C MET A 37 -13.41 -6.26 -1.27
N ASN A 38 -12.33 -5.63 -1.72
CA ASN A 38 -12.32 -4.91 -2.98
C ASN A 38 -12.66 -5.84 -4.16
N TYR A 39 -11.98 -6.98 -4.25
CA TYR A 39 -12.22 -7.92 -5.33
C TYR A 39 -13.60 -8.55 -5.27
N ALA A 40 -14.14 -8.78 -4.07
CA ALA A 40 -15.44 -9.42 -3.90
C ALA A 40 -16.59 -8.58 -4.44
N LYS A 41 -16.50 -7.26 -4.39
CA LYS A 41 -17.61 -6.35 -4.74
C LYS A 41 -17.33 -5.39 -5.89
N ARG A 42 -16.13 -5.42 -6.49
CA ARG A 42 -15.76 -4.41 -7.49
C ARG A 42 -16.71 -4.37 -8.69
N HIS A 43 -17.20 -5.54 -9.13
CA HIS A 43 -18.08 -5.62 -10.29
C HIS A 43 -19.50 -5.12 -10.00
N ASP A 44 -19.93 -5.13 -8.73
CA ASP A 44 -21.22 -4.55 -8.34
C ASP A 44 -21.27 -3.04 -8.58
N ALA A 45 -20.12 -2.39 -8.65
CA ALA A 45 -19.99 -0.95 -8.88
C ALA A 45 -19.74 -0.57 -10.35
N ASP A 46 -19.64 -1.55 -11.25
CA ASP A 46 -19.34 -1.29 -12.65
C ASP A 46 -20.30 -0.28 -13.27
N GLY A 47 -19.76 0.65 -14.05
CA GLY A 47 -20.53 1.71 -14.69
C GLY A 47 -20.92 2.87 -13.77
N THR A 48 -20.46 2.90 -12.53
CA THR A 48 -20.75 3.96 -11.58
C THR A 48 -19.46 4.65 -11.10
N TRP A 49 -19.60 5.82 -10.47
CA TRP A 49 -18.47 6.52 -9.90
C TRP A 49 -17.80 5.72 -8.76
N LEU A 50 -18.54 4.82 -8.12
CA LEU A 50 -18.01 3.96 -7.06
C LEU A 50 -16.97 2.96 -7.59
N SER A 51 -17.03 2.58 -8.86
CA SER A 51 -16.02 1.70 -9.47
C SER A 51 -14.62 2.31 -9.39
N THR A 52 -14.50 3.63 -9.46
CA THR A 52 -13.20 4.31 -9.37
C THR A 52 -12.55 4.09 -8.01
N HIS A 53 -13.34 4.00 -6.94
CA HIS A 53 -12.84 3.74 -5.59
C HIS A 53 -12.29 2.33 -5.44
N PHE A 54 -12.98 1.32 -6.00
CA PHE A 54 -12.46 -0.04 -6.01
C PHE A 54 -11.15 -0.12 -6.78
N ASP A 55 -11.10 0.46 -7.98
CA ASP A 55 -9.89 0.47 -8.81
C ASP A 55 -8.73 1.20 -8.12
N TRP A 56 -9.01 2.34 -7.50
CA TRP A 56 -8.01 3.12 -6.77
C TRP A 56 -7.38 2.33 -5.62
N GLN A 57 -8.22 1.66 -4.83
CA GLN A 57 -7.76 0.85 -3.70
C GLN A 57 -6.95 -0.35 -4.17
N ILE A 58 -7.43 -1.06 -5.20
CA ILE A 58 -6.76 -2.23 -5.75
C ILE A 58 -5.39 -1.84 -6.32
N LYS A 59 -5.32 -0.78 -7.11
CA LYS A 59 -4.05 -0.29 -7.67
C LYS A 59 -3.09 0.15 -6.57
N THR A 60 -3.59 0.85 -5.55
CA THR A 60 -2.78 1.27 -4.41
C THR A 60 -2.16 0.08 -3.70
N PHE A 61 -2.94 -0.97 -3.46
CA PHE A 61 -2.44 -2.21 -2.85
C PHE A 61 -1.33 -2.85 -3.68
N TRP A 62 -1.55 -3.09 -4.99
CA TRP A 62 -0.58 -3.79 -5.81
C TRP A 62 0.70 -2.99 -6.04
N TYR A 63 0.60 -1.69 -6.30
CA TYR A 63 1.80 -0.85 -6.43
C TYR A 63 2.58 -0.81 -5.12
N SER A 64 1.90 -0.73 -3.98
CA SER A 64 2.57 -0.74 -2.67
C SER A 64 3.29 -2.05 -2.42
N ILE A 65 2.68 -3.19 -2.74
CA ILE A 65 3.29 -4.52 -2.59
C ILE A 65 4.58 -4.62 -3.43
N VAL A 66 4.54 -4.18 -4.69
CA VAL A 66 5.72 -4.22 -5.57
C VAL A 66 6.86 -3.40 -4.98
N TRP A 67 6.58 -2.17 -4.54
CA TRP A 67 7.60 -1.30 -3.98
C TRP A 67 8.12 -1.79 -2.62
N PHE A 68 7.26 -2.37 -1.80
CA PHE A 68 7.71 -3.01 -0.56
C PHE A 68 8.66 -4.16 -0.82
N ILE A 69 8.34 -5.02 -1.78
CA ILE A 69 9.21 -6.14 -2.15
C ILE A 69 10.57 -5.61 -2.61
N ILE A 70 10.58 -4.59 -3.47
CA ILE A 70 11.83 -3.97 -3.93
C ILE A 70 12.64 -3.44 -2.75
N GLY A 71 12.02 -2.69 -1.85
CA GLY A 71 12.70 -2.14 -0.67
C GLY A 71 13.23 -3.21 0.27
N ILE A 72 12.46 -4.26 0.50
CA ILE A 72 12.85 -5.38 1.36
C ILE A 72 14.02 -6.15 0.75
N VAL A 73 14.00 -6.44 -0.55
CA VAL A 73 15.07 -7.14 -1.26
C VAL A 73 16.37 -6.32 -1.18
N ILE A 74 16.31 -5.02 -1.45
CA ILE A 74 17.48 -4.13 -1.34
C ILE A 74 18.04 -4.15 0.07
N THR A 75 17.18 -4.06 1.08
CA THR A 75 17.61 -4.10 2.50
C THR A 75 18.22 -5.45 2.85
N ALA A 76 17.68 -6.55 2.36
CA ALA A 76 18.24 -7.88 2.58
C ALA A 76 19.64 -8.02 1.97
N PHE A 77 19.86 -7.50 0.75
CA PHE A 77 21.21 -7.46 0.15
C PHE A 77 22.16 -6.61 0.97
N ALA A 78 21.70 -5.50 1.53
CA ALA A 78 22.52 -4.67 2.41
C ALA A 78 22.95 -5.43 3.67
N LEU A 79 22.03 -6.17 4.29
CA LEU A 79 22.37 -7.00 5.46
C LEU A 79 23.40 -8.08 5.10
N GLY A 80 23.25 -8.72 3.94
CA GLY A 80 24.24 -9.65 3.41
C GLY A 80 25.60 -9.01 3.20
N GLY A 81 25.62 -7.78 2.68
CA GLY A 81 26.83 -6.99 2.50
C GLY A 81 27.54 -6.68 3.82
N PHE A 82 26.79 -6.34 4.88
CA PHE A 82 27.38 -6.17 6.21
C PHE A 82 28.04 -7.45 6.71
N GLY A 83 27.40 -8.61 6.53
CA GLY A 83 27.99 -9.90 6.88
C GLY A 83 29.29 -10.16 6.14
N VAL A 84 29.33 -9.89 4.82
CA VAL A 84 30.55 -10.01 4.01
C VAL A 84 31.61 -9.04 4.49
N SER A 85 31.26 -7.79 4.83
CA SER A 85 32.21 -6.79 5.30
C SER A 85 32.89 -7.22 6.61
N MET A 86 32.15 -7.88 7.48
CA MET A 86 32.70 -8.42 8.74
C MET A 86 33.64 -9.56 8.48
N LEU A 87 33.30 -10.50 7.59
CA LEU A 87 34.15 -11.65 7.25
C LEU A 87 35.40 -11.25 6.48
N ALA A 88 35.29 -10.24 5.60
CA ALA A 88 36.41 -9.77 4.78
C ALA A 88 37.19 -8.62 5.42
N ASP A 89 36.76 -8.12 6.57
CA ASP A 89 37.32 -6.94 7.25
C ASP A 89 37.46 -5.75 6.29
N SER A 90 36.38 -5.47 5.55
CA SER A 90 36.37 -4.46 4.50
C SER A 90 35.47 -3.28 4.88
N GLY A 91 36.09 -2.12 5.17
CA GLY A 91 35.37 -0.88 5.42
C GLY A 91 34.61 -0.37 4.18
N ASN A 92 35.11 -0.60 2.98
CA ASN A 92 34.47 -0.17 1.75
C ASN A 92 33.15 -0.94 1.51
N ILE A 93 33.13 -2.24 1.79
CA ILE A 93 31.92 -3.04 1.70
C ILE A 93 30.92 -2.58 2.77
N ALA A 94 31.39 -2.26 3.97
CA ALA A 94 30.52 -1.74 5.04
C ALA A 94 29.86 -0.41 4.65
N ILE A 95 30.61 0.52 4.06
CA ILE A 95 30.10 1.82 3.61
C ILE A 95 29.05 1.61 2.49
N GLY A 96 29.36 0.79 1.50
CA GLY A 96 28.44 0.47 0.41
C GLY A 96 27.14 -0.17 0.92
N SER A 97 27.26 -1.09 1.89
CA SER A 97 26.12 -1.74 2.52
C SER A 97 25.25 -0.77 3.31
N THR A 98 25.87 0.19 4.01
CA THR A 98 25.14 1.25 4.73
C THR A 98 24.36 2.13 3.77
N LEU A 99 24.96 2.53 2.64
CA LEU A 99 24.27 3.34 1.63
C LEU A 99 23.11 2.56 1.00
N LEU A 100 23.31 1.28 0.72
CA LEU A 100 22.27 0.41 0.16
C LEU A 100 21.12 0.20 1.16
N ALA A 101 21.43 0.00 2.43
CA ALA A 101 20.41 -0.13 3.48
C ALA A 101 19.59 1.15 3.60
N GLY A 102 20.25 2.32 3.58
CA GLY A 102 19.58 3.61 3.60
C GLY A 102 18.64 3.78 2.40
N PHE A 103 19.08 3.38 1.21
CA PHE A 103 18.25 3.44 0.01
C PHE A 103 17.02 2.52 0.10
N GLY A 104 17.20 1.28 0.57
CA GLY A 104 16.11 0.34 0.78
C GLY A 104 15.09 0.86 1.79
N LEU A 105 15.55 1.42 2.91
CA LEU A 105 14.68 2.01 3.92
C LEU A 105 13.93 3.24 3.41
N LEU A 106 14.57 4.06 2.56
CA LEU A 106 13.89 5.19 1.92
C LEU A 106 12.75 4.72 1.02
N ILE A 107 12.97 3.66 0.25
CA ILE A 107 11.91 3.09 -0.60
C ILE A 107 10.74 2.61 0.25
N VAL A 108 11.01 1.87 1.33
CA VAL A 108 9.96 1.38 2.23
C VAL A 108 9.18 2.53 2.86
N THR A 109 9.90 3.53 3.40
CA THR A 109 9.28 4.70 4.02
C THR A 109 8.43 5.49 3.03
N PHE A 110 8.98 5.74 1.83
CA PHE A 110 8.24 6.43 0.77
C PHE A 110 6.98 5.67 0.38
N THR A 111 7.06 4.34 0.30
CA THR A 111 5.91 3.50 -0.04
C THR A 111 4.79 3.62 1.00
N PHE A 112 5.14 3.61 2.30
CA PHE A 112 4.16 3.83 3.37
C PHE A 112 3.47 5.20 3.24
N ILE A 113 4.26 6.25 3.06
CA ILE A 113 3.73 7.62 2.94
C ILE A 113 2.83 7.73 1.70
N TRP A 114 3.26 7.19 0.57
CA TRP A 114 2.50 7.22 -0.68
C TRP A 114 1.20 6.43 -0.56
N HIS A 115 1.24 5.25 0.06
CA HIS A 115 0.05 4.43 0.31
C HIS A 115 -0.94 5.19 1.18
N LEU A 116 -0.47 5.75 2.29
CA LEU A 116 -1.34 6.52 3.20
C LEU A 116 -1.95 7.73 2.48
N TYR A 117 -1.15 8.46 1.71
CA TYR A 117 -1.63 9.58 0.91
C TYR A 117 -2.76 9.16 -0.03
N ARG A 118 -2.57 8.05 -0.76
CA ARG A 118 -3.58 7.56 -1.69
C ARG A 118 -4.86 7.13 -0.97
N ILE A 119 -4.73 6.46 0.15
CA ILE A 119 -5.89 6.02 0.93
C ILE A 119 -6.68 7.22 1.46
N ILE A 120 -6.01 8.21 2.04
CA ILE A 120 -6.66 9.41 2.55
C ILE A 120 -7.32 10.19 1.41
N ARG A 121 -6.63 10.38 0.31
CA ARG A 121 -7.18 11.10 -0.85
C ARG A 121 -8.42 10.41 -1.42
N GLY A 122 -8.37 9.09 -1.55
CA GLY A 122 -9.53 8.32 -1.99
C GLY A 122 -10.68 8.40 -1.02
N TRP A 123 -10.41 8.30 0.27
CA TRP A 123 -11.45 8.38 1.30
C TRP A 123 -12.12 9.76 1.34
N ILE A 124 -11.36 10.83 1.19
CA ILE A 124 -11.92 12.19 1.09
C ILE A 124 -12.85 12.29 -0.13
N ALA A 125 -12.43 11.77 -1.28
CA ALA A 125 -13.27 11.76 -2.47
C ALA A 125 -14.57 10.98 -2.26
N LEU A 126 -14.50 9.83 -1.57
CA LEU A 126 -15.67 9.03 -1.25
C LEU A 126 -16.63 9.80 -0.33
N THR A 127 -16.10 10.47 0.69
CA THR A 127 -16.89 11.29 1.62
C THR A 127 -17.59 12.43 0.89
N ASP A 128 -16.92 13.02 -0.11
CA ASP A 128 -17.50 14.08 -0.94
C ASP A 128 -18.47 13.57 -2.02
N GLY A 129 -18.63 12.24 -2.13
CA GLY A 129 -19.53 11.65 -3.11
C GLY A 129 -19.03 11.75 -4.55
N ARG A 130 -17.72 11.85 -4.77
CA ARG A 130 -17.12 12.04 -6.10
C ARG A 130 -16.16 10.88 -6.44
N PRO A 131 -15.93 10.64 -7.75
CA PRO A 131 -14.96 9.64 -8.18
C PRO A 131 -13.53 10.05 -7.80
N VAL A 132 -12.64 9.06 -7.75
CA VAL A 132 -11.20 9.30 -7.62
C VAL A 132 -10.62 9.54 -9.00
N PRO A 133 -9.68 10.47 -9.15
CA PRO A 133 -9.03 10.73 -10.45
C PRO A 133 -8.34 9.52 -11.03
#